data_3ec3b23f9e3a50fad8452f8aa07be3b6
#
_entry.id   3ec3b23f9e3a50fad8452f8aa07be3b6
#
_cell.length_a   1.000
_cell.length_b   1.000
_cell.length_c   1.000
_cell.angle_alpha   90.00
_cell.angle_beta   90.00
_cell.angle_gamma   90.00
#
_symmetry.space_group_name_H-M   'P 1'
#
loop_
_entity.id
_entity.type
_entity.pdbx_description
1 polymer ?
#
loop_
_entity_poly.entity_id
_entity_poly.type
_entity_poly.pdbx_seq_one_letter_code
_entity_poly.pdbx_strand_id
1 'polypeptide(L)'
;MNKIFKLSLLLLALPLLMTSCLKDDDEVFSESASQRLQKALDEARTVLRSSEKGWVMDYYVGDDSSYGGYAFTVKFDSLTVTASSELTKGAATSYYKLTTDNGPVLTFDTYNDVLHALATPSAGNYEGNHADYEFQIVSATPELVVMRGRRTNNYVYLHPLTTTPEEYLAKVADTEKKFIVASLSTDVDGKNVSADFDINNRQASFYSKIGRAHV
;
A
#
# COMPACT_ATOMS: atom_id res chain seq x y z
N MET A 1 22.29 5.43 -67.60
CA MET A 1 21.74 4.50 -66.64
C MET A 1 20.24 4.64 -66.64
N ASN A 2 19.54 3.60 -67.11
CA ASN A 2 18.11 3.67 -67.45
C ASN A 2 17.25 3.85 -66.19
N LYS A 3 16.21 4.70 -66.25
CA LYS A 3 15.23 4.94 -65.18
C LYS A 3 14.62 3.66 -64.63
N ILE A 4 14.49 2.63 -65.49
CA ILE A 4 14.00 1.29 -65.16
C ILE A 4 14.95 0.58 -64.21
N PHE A 5 16.27 0.71 -64.36
CA PHE A 5 17.27 0.08 -63.51
C PHE A 5 17.26 0.72 -62.10
N LYS A 6 17.05 2.03 -62.00
CA LYS A 6 16.91 2.73 -60.71
C LYS A 6 15.62 2.35 -59.97
N LEU A 7 14.54 2.15 -60.73
CA LEU A 7 13.25 1.74 -60.20
C LEU A 7 13.31 0.28 -59.70
N SER A 8 13.97 -0.62 -60.42
CA SER A 8 14.20 -2.01 -60.05
C SER A 8 15.07 -2.13 -58.80
N LEU A 9 16.12 -1.30 -58.67
CA LEU A 9 16.98 -1.26 -57.50
C LEU A 9 16.24 -0.73 -56.24
N LEU A 10 15.33 0.25 -56.44
CA LEU A 10 14.50 0.78 -55.37
C LEU A 10 13.48 -0.26 -54.87
N LEU A 11 12.90 -1.03 -55.81
CA LEU A 11 11.92 -2.08 -55.48
C LEU A 11 12.57 -3.27 -54.73
N LEU A 12 13.86 -3.53 -55.03
CA LEU A 12 14.63 -4.60 -54.35
C LEU A 12 15.11 -4.19 -52.94
N ALA A 13 15.29 -2.89 -52.69
CA ALA A 13 15.71 -2.34 -51.41
C ALA A 13 14.56 -2.21 -50.39
N LEU A 14 13.32 -2.12 -50.85
CA LEU A 14 12.16 -1.94 -49.98
C LEU A 14 11.90 -3.08 -49.00
N PRO A 15 11.99 -4.38 -49.37
CA PRO A 15 11.81 -5.48 -48.40
C PRO A 15 12.96 -5.60 -47.40
N LEU A 16 14.16 -5.09 -47.69
CA LEU A 16 15.30 -5.12 -46.76
C LEU A 16 15.15 -4.13 -45.61
N LEU A 17 14.31 -3.11 -45.75
CA LEU A 17 14.02 -2.15 -44.68
C LEU A 17 12.93 -2.65 -43.71
N MET A 18 12.16 -3.66 -44.11
CA MET A 18 11.08 -4.20 -43.29
C MET A 18 11.53 -5.29 -42.33
N THR A 19 12.76 -5.80 -42.45
CA THR A 19 13.30 -6.88 -41.58
C THR A 19 13.94 -6.34 -40.29
N SER A 20 14.00 -5.03 -40.10
CA SER A 20 14.63 -4.41 -38.92
C SER A 20 13.76 -4.44 -37.64
N CYS A 21 12.51 -4.92 -37.73
CA CYS A 21 11.61 -5.00 -36.56
C CYS A 21 11.38 -6.42 -36.05
N LEU A 22 12.13 -7.40 -36.58
CA LEU A 22 12.16 -8.77 -36.03
C LEU A 22 13.48 -8.99 -35.27
N LYS A 23 13.82 -8.08 -34.35
CA LYS A 23 14.61 -8.52 -33.21
C LYS A 23 13.64 -9.29 -32.32
N ASP A 24 13.78 -10.60 -32.30
CA ASP A 24 13.42 -11.36 -31.11
C ASP A 24 14.16 -10.66 -29.95
N ASP A 25 13.42 -9.90 -29.15
CA ASP A 25 13.90 -9.55 -27.82
C ASP A 25 14.12 -10.91 -27.18
N ASP A 26 15.39 -11.29 -26.98
CA ASP A 26 15.74 -12.43 -26.16
C ASP A 26 14.94 -12.26 -24.87
N GLU A 27 13.90 -13.08 -24.67
CA GLU A 27 13.05 -13.01 -23.49
C GLU A 27 13.98 -13.30 -22.29
N VAL A 28 14.42 -12.23 -21.63
CA VAL A 28 15.24 -12.29 -20.42
C VAL A 28 14.53 -13.11 -19.34
N PHE A 29 13.21 -13.28 -19.51
CA PHE A 29 12.35 -14.01 -18.59
C PHE A 29 11.71 -15.21 -19.32
N SER A 30 11.71 -16.36 -18.68
CA SER A 30 11.05 -17.60 -19.17
C SER A 30 9.51 -17.50 -19.27
N GLU A 31 8.90 -16.49 -18.65
CA GLU A 31 7.46 -16.24 -18.62
C GLU A 31 7.14 -14.87 -19.22
N SER A 32 6.06 -14.77 -19.98
CA SER A 32 5.57 -13.49 -20.50
C SER A 32 5.18 -12.52 -19.37
N ALA A 33 5.16 -11.22 -19.66
CA ALA A 33 4.78 -10.20 -18.67
C ALA A 33 3.37 -10.45 -18.11
N SER A 34 2.43 -10.89 -18.94
CA SER A 34 1.06 -11.22 -18.53
C SER A 34 1.00 -12.44 -17.60
N GLN A 35 1.82 -13.46 -17.86
CA GLN A 35 1.89 -14.65 -17.00
C GLN A 35 2.49 -14.31 -15.64
N ARG A 36 3.57 -13.55 -15.59
CA ARG A 36 4.16 -13.08 -14.33
C ARG A 36 3.18 -12.25 -13.52
N LEU A 37 2.41 -11.38 -14.18
CA LEU A 37 1.42 -10.54 -13.52
C LEU A 37 0.26 -11.37 -12.96
N GLN A 38 -0.25 -12.34 -13.73
CA GLN A 38 -1.29 -13.25 -13.24
C GLN A 38 -0.81 -14.09 -12.05
N LYS A 39 0.41 -14.59 -12.12
CA LYS A 39 1.03 -15.32 -11.01
C LYS A 39 1.14 -14.46 -9.74
N ALA A 40 1.60 -13.22 -9.88
CA ALA A 40 1.67 -12.28 -8.75
C ALA A 40 0.29 -11.99 -8.13
N LEU A 41 -0.78 -11.89 -8.95
CA LEU A 41 -2.16 -11.76 -8.45
C LEU A 41 -2.62 -12.99 -7.66
N ASP A 42 -2.33 -14.18 -8.16
CA ASP A 42 -2.76 -15.43 -7.54
C ASP A 42 -1.98 -15.70 -6.24
N GLU A 43 -0.69 -15.35 -6.22
CA GLU A 43 0.13 -15.35 -5.01
C GLU A 43 -0.40 -14.36 -3.97
N ALA A 44 -0.66 -13.12 -4.36
CA ALA A 44 -1.24 -12.11 -3.48
C ALA A 44 -2.59 -12.55 -2.90
N ARG A 45 -3.47 -13.11 -3.74
CA ARG A 45 -4.78 -13.66 -3.31
C ARG A 45 -4.61 -14.77 -2.29
N THR A 46 -3.67 -15.68 -2.53
CA THR A 46 -3.38 -16.79 -1.64
C THR A 46 -2.88 -16.30 -0.29
N VAL A 47 -1.95 -15.35 -0.29
CA VAL A 47 -1.41 -14.77 0.94
C VAL A 47 -2.48 -14.00 1.72
N LEU A 48 -3.24 -13.11 1.07
CA LEU A 48 -4.30 -12.34 1.77
C LEU A 48 -5.30 -13.25 2.51
N ARG A 49 -5.57 -14.42 1.96
CA ARG A 49 -6.51 -15.40 2.54
C ARG A 49 -5.87 -16.39 3.51
N SER A 50 -4.55 -16.39 3.65
CA SER A 50 -3.82 -17.38 4.46
C SER A 50 -3.96 -17.18 5.96
N SER A 51 -4.23 -15.96 6.43
CA SER A 51 -4.36 -15.69 7.86
C SER A 51 -5.74 -16.11 8.38
N GLU A 52 -5.78 -17.13 9.24
CA GLU A 52 -7.01 -17.67 9.80
C GLU A 52 -7.82 -16.64 10.59
N LYS A 53 -7.13 -15.81 11.39
CA LYS A 53 -7.74 -14.75 12.20
C LYS A 53 -7.84 -13.41 11.46
N GLY A 54 -7.28 -13.31 10.25
CA GLY A 54 -7.15 -12.08 9.48
C GLY A 54 -5.83 -11.34 9.77
N TRP A 55 -5.80 -10.07 9.46
CA TRP A 55 -4.62 -9.22 9.48
C TRP A 55 -4.88 -7.99 10.34
N VAL A 56 -3.86 -7.54 11.03
CA VAL A 56 -3.77 -6.15 11.50
C VAL A 56 -3.34 -5.30 10.31
N MET A 57 -4.02 -4.20 10.07
CA MET A 57 -3.68 -3.25 9.04
C MET A 57 -3.26 -1.93 9.71
N ASP A 58 -1.97 -1.63 9.64
CA ASP A 58 -1.43 -0.34 10.07
C ASP A 58 -1.70 0.68 9.00
N TYR A 59 -2.65 1.57 9.25
CA TYR A 59 -3.19 2.47 8.24
C TYR A 59 -2.88 3.93 8.55
N TYR A 60 -2.01 4.53 7.74
CA TYR A 60 -1.61 5.92 7.84
C TYR A 60 -2.30 6.72 6.74
N VAL A 61 -3.00 7.79 7.12
CA VAL A 61 -3.86 8.55 6.21
C VAL A 61 -3.41 9.99 6.03
N GLY A 62 -3.85 10.58 4.92
CA GLY A 62 -3.48 11.92 4.50
C GLY A 62 -2.15 11.98 3.77
N ASP A 63 -1.89 13.11 3.14
CA ASP A 63 -0.60 13.35 2.48
C ASP A 63 0.50 13.35 3.53
N ASP A 64 1.57 12.58 3.30
CA ASP A 64 2.66 12.37 4.25
C ASP A 64 2.19 11.91 5.65
N SER A 65 1.13 11.12 5.71
CA SER A 65 0.51 10.64 6.95
C SER A 65 0.00 11.76 7.87
N SER A 66 -0.37 12.91 7.31
CA SER A 66 -0.73 14.13 8.05
C SER A 66 -1.93 14.00 9.00
N TYR A 67 -2.79 12.99 8.79
CA TYR A 67 -3.91 12.69 9.69
C TYR A 67 -3.63 11.54 10.66
N GLY A 68 -2.36 11.06 10.71
CA GLY A 68 -1.92 10.05 11.66
C GLY A 68 -2.23 8.61 11.27
N GLY A 69 -1.97 7.71 12.20
CA GLY A 69 -2.15 6.26 12.04
C GLY A 69 -3.35 5.72 12.79
N TYR A 70 -3.97 4.69 12.24
CA TYR A 70 -5.16 4.04 12.78
C TYR A 70 -5.05 2.52 12.71
N ALA A 71 -5.58 1.86 13.75
CA ALA A 71 -5.62 0.42 13.84
C ALA A 71 -6.89 -0.13 13.17
N PHE A 72 -6.67 -0.96 12.16
CA PHE A 72 -7.70 -1.73 11.47
C PHE A 72 -7.39 -3.21 11.56
N THR A 73 -8.42 -4.04 11.44
CA THR A 73 -8.28 -5.47 11.18
C THR A 73 -9.05 -5.81 9.93
N VAL A 74 -8.48 -6.68 9.09
CA VAL A 74 -9.11 -7.13 7.85
C VAL A 74 -8.98 -8.65 7.71
N LYS A 75 -10.05 -9.32 7.34
CA LYS A 75 -10.05 -10.75 7.05
C LYS A 75 -10.62 -10.98 5.64
N PHE A 76 -9.82 -11.58 4.79
CA PHE A 76 -10.19 -11.86 3.40
C PHE A 76 -10.75 -13.27 3.26
N ASP A 77 -11.87 -13.37 2.57
CA ASP A 77 -12.46 -14.63 2.08
C ASP A 77 -12.29 -14.69 0.55
N SER A 78 -13.01 -15.56 -0.12
CA SER A 78 -12.91 -15.74 -1.58
C SER A 78 -13.21 -14.46 -2.38
N LEU A 79 -14.24 -13.72 -1.97
CA LEU A 79 -14.73 -12.51 -2.65
C LEU A 79 -14.91 -11.33 -1.72
N THR A 80 -14.93 -11.56 -0.41
CA THR A 80 -15.30 -10.54 0.57
C THR A 80 -14.17 -10.27 1.55
N VAL A 81 -14.19 -9.07 2.10
CA VAL A 81 -13.37 -8.65 3.23
C VAL A 81 -14.26 -8.24 4.38
N THR A 82 -13.97 -8.75 5.57
CA THR A 82 -14.57 -8.28 6.81
C THR A 82 -13.56 -7.42 7.53
N ALA A 83 -13.94 -6.18 7.85
CA ALA A 83 -13.08 -5.20 8.49
C ALA A 83 -13.67 -4.72 9.82
N SER A 84 -12.79 -4.42 10.77
CA SER A 84 -13.10 -3.70 12.01
C SER A 84 -12.03 -2.64 12.26
N SER A 85 -12.35 -1.60 13.01
CA SER A 85 -11.39 -0.54 13.34
C SER A 85 -11.64 0.03 14.74
N GLU A 86 -10.68 0.76 15.26
CA GLU A 86 -10.83 1.53 16.48
C GLU A 86 -11.83 2.70 16.35
N LEU A 87 -12.16 3.12 15.11
CA LEU A 87 -13.03 4.27 14.83
C LEU A 87 -14.51 3.91 14.83
N THR A 88 -14.85 2.67 14.54
CA THR A 88 -16.23 2.23 14.32
C THR A 88 -16.62 1.11 15.28
N LYS A 89 -17.91 1.03 15.60
CA LYS A 89 -18.42 -0.08 16.42
C LYS A 89 -18.78 -1.25 15.50
N GLY A 90 -18.28 -2.44 15.83
CA GLY A 90 -18.57 -3.67 15.10
C GLY A 90 -17.76 -3.83 13.82
N ALA A 91 -18.09 -4.87 13.08
CA ALA A 91 -17.45 -5.23 11.82
C ALA A 91 -18.36 -4.92 10.62
N ALA A 92 -17.77 -4.61 9.48
CA ALA A 92 -18.47 -4.49 8.21
C ALA A 92 -17.85 -5.41 7.16
N THR A 93 -18.69 -6.02 6.33
CA THR A 93 -18.25 -6.91 5.26
C THR A 93 -18.66 -6.34 3.91
N SER A 94 -17.72 -6.32 2.97
CA SER A 94 -17.94 -5.87 1.59
C SER A 94 -17.16 -6.72 0.61
N TYR A 95 -17.39 -6.55 -0.70
CA TYR A 95 -16.55 -7.15 -1.72
C TYR A 95 -15.23 -6.41 -1.81
N TYR A 96 -14.19 -7.14 -2.24
CA TYR A 96 -12.90 -6.57 -2.66
C TYR A 96 -12.54 -7.13 -4.03
N LYS A 97 -11.63 -6.45 -4.72
CA LYS A 97 -11.06 -6.90 -5.99
C LYS A 97 -9.55 -6.90 -5.93
N LEU A 98 -8.96 -7.85 -6.65
CA LEU A 98 -7.56 -7.82 -7.05
C LEU A 98 -7.51 -7.59 -8.55
N THR A 99 -6.90 -6.51 -8.95
CA THR A 99 -6.72 -6.09 -10.34
C THR A 99 -5.24 -5.94 -10.67
N THR A 100 -4.93 -5.60 -11.91
CA THR A 100 -3.57 -5.36 -12.36
C THR A 100 -3.42 -3.95 -12.89
N ASP A 101 -2.45 -3.23 -12.36
CA ASP A 101 -1.97 -1.97 -12.91
C ASP A 101 -0.49 -1.79 -12.49
N ASN A 102 0.43 -2.17 -13.38
CA ASN A 102 1.87 -2.27 -13.10
C ASN A 102 2.22 -3.15 -11.88
N GLY A 103 1.40 -4.18 -11.62
CA GLY A 103 1.49 -5.09 -10.50
C GLY A 103 0.12 -5.39 -9.91
N PRO A 104 0.04 -6.22 -8.86
CA PRO A 104 -1.21 -6.49 -8.17
C PRO A 104 -1.73 -5.25 -7.44
N VAL A 105 -3.02 -4.96 -7.59
CA VAL A 105 -3.73 -3.88 -6.90
C VAL A 105 -4.91 -4.47 -6.14
N LEU A 106 -4.94 -4.21 -4.84
CA LEU A 106 -6.09 -4.48 -3.98
C LEU A 106 -6.99 -3.24 -3.96
N THR A 107 -8.28 -3.42 -4.25
CA THR A 107 -9.25 -2.33 -4.18
C THR A 107 -10.47 -2.71 -3.36
N PHE A 108 -10.91 -1.79 -2.50
CA PHE A 108 -12.15 -1.84 -1.73
C PHE A 108 -13.20 -0.95 -2.41
N ASP A 109 -13.53 -1.25 -3.67
CA ASP A 109 -14.43 -0.46 -4.51
C ASP A 109 -15.91 -0.51 -4.09
N THR A 110 -16.27 -1.51 -3.28
CA THR A 110 -17.60 -1.60 -2.68
C THR A 110 -17.59 -0.92 -1.31
N TYR A 111 -18.53 0.00 -1.11
CA TYR A 111 -18.59 0.77 0.14
C TYR A 111 -18.63 -0.13 1.38
N ASN A 112 -17.84 0.25 2.37
CA ASN A 112 -17.70 -0.42 3.65
C ASN A 112 -17.55 0.65 4.73
N ASP A 113 -18.44 0.67 5.71
CA ASP A 113 -18.47 1.70 6.76
C ASP A 113 -17.17 1.80 7.57
N VAL A 114 -16.42 0.71 7.66
CA VAL A 114 -15.13 0.65 8.34
C VAL A 114 -14.01 1.16 7.43
N LEU A 115 -13.82 0.52 6.27
CA LEU A 115 -12.68 0.79 5.38
C LEU A 115 -12.74 2.19 4.73
N HIS A 116 -13.95 2.74 4.55
CA HIS A 116 -14.16 4.07 3.96
C HIS A 116 -14.36 5.17 5.00
N ALA A 117 -14.35 4.85 6.30
CA ALA A 117 -14.63 5.83 7.36
C ALA A 117 -13.77 7.10 7.24
N LEU A 118 -12.48 6.95 6.91
CA LEU A 118 -11.51 8.04 6.77
C LEU A 118 -11.49 8.68 5.37
N ALA A 119 -12.08 8.02 4.36
CA ALA A 119 -12.19 8.55 2.99
C ALA A 119 -13.51 9.28 2.76
N THR A 120 -14.53 9.03 3.60
CA THR A 120 -15.87 9.57 3.41
C THR A 120 -15.91 11.05 3.76
N PRO A 121 -16.40 11.92 2.86
CA PRO A 121 -16.64 13.34 3.16
C PRO A 121 -17.61 13.54 4.31
N SER A 122 -17.40 14.60 5.08
CA SER A 122 -18.30 15.03 6.15
C SER A 122 -18.52 16.54 6.15
N ALA A 123 -19.50 17.02 6.91
CA ALA A 123 -19.71 18.45 7.09
C ALA A 123 -18.47 19.08 7.74
N GLY A 124 -17.83 20.01 7.03
CA GLY A 124 -16.57 20.64 7.45
C GLY A 124 -15.30 19.92 7.02
N ASN A 125 -15.38 18.72 6.44
CA ASN A 125 -14.26 18.01 5.84
C ASN A 125 -14.70 17.34 4.53
N TYR A 126 -14.79 18.13 3.46
CA TYR A 126 -15.35 17.71 2.17
C TYR A 126 -14.49 16.69 1.41
N GLU A 127 -13.24 16.53 1.77
CA GLU A 127 -12.31 15.57 1.14
C GLU A 127 -12.06 14.34 2.01
N GLY A 128 -12.71 14.24 3.18
CA GLY A 128 -12.38 13.24 4.18
C GLY A 128 -10.95 13.44 4.69
N ASN A 129 -10.37 12.41 5.27
CA ASN A 129 -8.98 12.45 5.75
C ASN A 129 -7.99 11.96 4.68
N HIS A 130 -8.31 12.10 3.40
CA HIS A 130 -7.47 11.69 2.28
C HIS A 130 -7.03 10.21 2.35
N ALA A 131 -7.89 9.34 2.85
CA ALA A 131 -7.59 7.92 2.94
C ALA A 131 -7.64 7.24 1.57
N ASP A 132 -6.79 6.22 1.40
CA ASP A 132 -6.79 5.34 0.24
C ASP A 132 -7.80 4.20 0.43
N TYR A 133 -8.38 3.72 -0.64
CA TYR A 133 -9.14 2.47 -0.71
C TYR A 133 -8.69 1.59 -1.89
N GLU A 134 -7.62 2.02 -2.57
CA GLU A 134 -6.89 1.28 -3.59
C GLU A 134 -5.42 1.23 -3.23
N PHE A 135 -4.84 0.04 -3.25
CA PHE A 135 -3.48 -0.20 -2.80
C PHE A 135 -2.71 -1.06 -3.79
N GLN A 136 -1.56 -0.57 -4.24
CA GLN A 136 -0.58 -1.39 -4.94
C GLN A 136 0.05 -2.36 -3.94
N ILE A 137 -0.02 -3.66 -4.20
CA ILE A 137 0.70 -4.66 -3.41
C ILE A 137 2.17 -4.66 -3.86
N VAL A 138 3.05 -4.26 -2.96
CA VAL A 138 4.51 -4.20 -3.19
C VAL A 138 5.14 -5.56 -2.95
N SER A 139 4.73 -6.22 -1.88
CA SER A 139 5.12 -7.60 -1.57
C SER A 139 4.04 -8.28 -0.73
N ALA A 140 3.93 -9.59 -0.88
CA ALA A 140 2.98 -10.40 -0.13
C ALA A 140 3.65 -11.69 0.34
N THR A 141 3.82 -11.83 1.65
CA THR A 141 4.26 -13.07 2.31
C THR A 141 3.29 -13.42 3.44
N PRO A 142 3.28 -14.65 3.94
CA PRO A 142 2.43 -15.01 5.08
C PRO A 142 2.72 -14.22 6.37
N GLU A 143 3.92 -13.66 6.49
CA GLU A 143 4.37 -12.89 7.66
C GLU A 143 4.08 -11.39 7.54
N LEU A 144 4.06 -10.87 6.30
CA LEU A 144 3.91 -9.45 6.04
C LEU A 144 3.40 -9.18 4.62
N VAL A 145 2.33 -8.40 4.50
CA VAL A 145 1.95 -7.81 3.22
C VAL A 145 2.27 -6.31 3.27
N VAL A 146 3.04 -5.85 2.29
CA VAL A 146 3.38 -4.44 2.13
C VAL A 146 2.59 -3.88 0.97
N MET A 147 1.82 -2.85 1.23
CA MET A 147 1.02 -2.15 0.23
C MET A 147 1.38 -0.68 0.19
N ARG A 148 1.03 -0.02 -0.89
CA ARG A 148 1.17 1.43 -1.05
C ARG A 148 -0.12 2.03 -1.59
N GLY A 149 -0.65 3.03 -0.91
CA GLY A 149 -1.83 3.77 -1.32
C GLY A 149 -1.65 4.40 -2.70
N ARG A 150 -2.67 4.35 -3.53
CA ARG A 150 -2.58 4.90 -4.89
C ARG A 150 -2.75 6.40 -4.94
N ARG A 151 -3.47 6.98 -3.98
CA ARG A 151 -3.69 8.42 -3.86
C ARG A 151 -2.52 9.09 -3.12
N THR A 152 -2.21 8.59 -1.92
CA THR A 152 -1.27 9.26 -1.00
C THR A 152 0.16 8.77 -1.13
N ASN A 153 0.39 7.60 -1.74
CA ASN A 153 1.66 6.86 -1.74
C ASN A 153 2.13 6.40 -0.35
N ASN A 154 1.33 6.53 0.69
CA ASN A 154 1.66 6.02 2.01
C ASN A 154 1.77 4.50 2.00
N TYR A 155 2.73 3.98 2.77
CA TYR A 155 2.84 2.55 2.99
C TYR A 155 1.82 2.08 4.02
N VAL A 156 1.25 0.91 3.75
CA VAL A 156 0.32 0.21 4.62
C VAL A 156 0.82 -1.22 4.80
N TYR A 157 0.83 -1.68 6.04
CA TYR A 157 1.36 -2.98 6.40
C TYR A 157 0.25 -3.88 6.94
N LEU A 158 0.19 -5.13 6.45
CA LEU A 158 -0.68 -6.15 7.02
C LEU A 158 0.18 -7.17 7.76
N HIS A 159 -0.02 -7.27 9.08
CA HIS A 159 0.60 -8.28 9.93
C HIS A 159 -0.43 -9.35 10.31
N PRO A 160 -0.07 -10.66 10.33
CA PRO A 160 -1.00 -11.70 10.75
C PRO A 160 -1.55 -11.43 12.15
N LEU A 161 -2.86 -11.48 12.29
CA LEU A 161 -3.51 -11.30 13.59
C LEU A 161 -3.34 -12.57 14.45
N THR A 162 -2.83 -12.40 15.64
CA THR A 162 -2.56 -13.52 16.58
C THR A 162 -3.70 -13.77 17.57
N THR A 163 -4.57 -12.77 17.76
CA THR A 163 -5.76 -12.82 18.63
C THR A 163 -7.03 -12.65 17.78
N THR A 164 -8.20 -12.45 18.38
CA THR A 164 -9.38 -12.03 17.64
C THR A 164 -9.33 -10.52 17.32
N PRO A 165 -10.05 -10.04 16.30
CA PRO A 165 -10.15 -8.61 16.01
C PRO A 165 -10.60 -7.79 17.22
N GLU A 166 -11.58 -8.29 17.96
CA GLU A 166 -12.13 -7.64 19.14
C GLU A 166 -11.10 -7.51 20.26
N GLU A 167 -10.36 -8.60 20.55
CA GLU A 167 -9.29 -8.59 21.55
C GLU A 167 -8.16 -7.62 21.17
N TYR A 168 -7.79 -7.59 19.89
CA TYR A 168 -6.77 -6.68 19.39
C TYR A 168 -7.21 -5.22 19.56
N LEU A 169 -8.41 -4.86 19.09
CA LEU A 169 -8.91 -3.49 19.17
C LEU A 169 -9.18 -3.05 20.60
N ALA A 170 -9.62 -3.97 21.48
CA ALA A 170 -9.75 -3.68 22.92
C ALA A 170 -8.39 -3.34 23.55
N LYS A 171 -7.32 -4.06 23.15
CA LYS A 171 -5.96 -3.77 23.59
C LYS A 171 -5.45 -2.43 23.05
N VAL A 172 -5.77 -2.07 21.80
CA VAL A 172 -5.46 -0.75 21.22
C VAL A 172 -6.09 0.34 22.07
N ALA A 173 -7.40 0.26 22.33
CA ALA A 173 -8.13 1.23 23.14
C ALA A 173 -7.63 1.33 24.59
N ASP A 174 -7.20 0.22 25.18
CA ASP A 174 -6.59 0.22 26.53
C ASP A 174 -5.19 0.88 26.51
N THR A 175 -4.41 0.63 25.47
CA THR A 175 -3.09 1.26 25.29
C THR A 175 -3.22 2.77 25.08
N GLU A 176 -4.16 3.21 24.25
CA GLU A 176 -4.43 4.63 24.01
C GLU A 176 -4.75 5.37 25.33
N LYS A 177 -5.62 4.79 26.18
CA LYS A 177 -5.96 5.38 27.47
C LYS A 177 -4.79 5.47 28.44
N LYS A 178 -3.81 4.58 28.32
CA LYS A 178 -2.61 4.52 29.17
C LYS A 178 -1.45 5.33 28.62
N PHE A 179 -1.49 5.71 27.35
CA PHE A 179 -0.43 6.46 26.72
C PHE A 179 -0.56 7.94 27.06
N ILE A 180 0.22 8.37 28.09
CA ILE A 180 0.22 9.74 28.62
C ILE A 180 1.54 10.46 28.37
N VAL A 181 2.41 9.88 27.53
CA VAL A 181 3.73 10.43 27.24
C VAL A 181 3.60 11.57 26.23
N ALA A 182 4.00 12.79 26.65
CA ALA A 182 4.02 13.95 25.78
C ALA A 182 5.37 14.10 25.05
N SER A 183 6.46 13.70 25.69
CA SER A 183 7.79 13.73 25.07
C SER A 183 8.74 12.70 25.70
N LEU A 184 9.71 12.26 24.91
CA LEU A 184 10.82 11.42 25.33
C LEU A 184 12.14 12.07 24.88
N SER A 185 13.21 11.84 25.65
CA SER A 185 14.56 12.26 25.24
C SER A 185 15.56 11.19 25.68
N THR A 186 16.52 10.89 24.82
CA THR A 186 17.58 9.92 25.08
C THR A 186 18.86 10.33 24.35
N ASP A 187 19.99 9.80 24.78
CA ASP A 187 21.25 9.93 24.08
C ASP A 187 21.54 8.67 23.27
N VAL A 188 21.79 8.86 21.99
CA VAL A 188 22.20 7.80 21.06
C VAL A 188 23.55 8.21 20.45
N ASP A 189 24.59 7.45 20.70
CA ASP A 189 25.95 7.71 20.24
C ASP A 189 26.46 9.15 20.55
N GLY A 190 26.14 9.62 21.76
CA GLY A 190 26.53 10.96 22.20
C GLY A 190 25.73 12.12 21.59
N LYS A 191 24.61 11.79 20.92
CA LYS A 191 23.66 12.78 20.38
C LYS A 191 22.36 12.70 21.15
N ASN A 192 21.89 13.85 21.62
CA ASN A 192 20.55 13.91 22.22
C ASN A 192 19.51 13.79 21.13
N VAL A 193 18.66 12.75 21.24
CA VAL A 193 17.50 12.52 20.38
C VAL A 193 16.25 12.70 21.24
N SER A 194 15.30 13.47 20.75
CA SER A 194 14.01 13.65 21.42
C SER A 194 12.86 13.38 20.46
N ALA A 195 11.72 12.99 21.03
CA ALA A 195 10.47 12.82 20.31
C ALA A 195 9.34 13.50 21.10
N ASP A 196 8.54 14.29 20.42
CA ASP A 196 7.30 14.87 20.94
C ASP A 196 6.11 14.10 20.35
N PHE A 197 5.12 13.81 21.18
CA PHE A 197 3.92 13.05 20.80
C PHE A 197 2.70 13.96 20.85
N ASP A 198 2.06 14.14 19.70
CA ASP A 198 0.74 14.75 19.60
C ASP A 198 -0.31 13.64 19.52
N ILE A 199 -0.85 13.26 20.68
CA ILE A 199 -1.81 12.17 20.81
C ILE A 199 -3.12 12.50 20.07
N ASN A 200 -3.54 13.77 20.08
CA ASN A 200 -4.80 14.18 19.45
C ASN A 200 -4.74 14.09 17.92
N ASN A 201 -3.60 14.43 17.34
CA ASN A 201 -3.35 14.33 15.91
C ASN A 201 -2.67 13.01 15.50
N ARG A 202 -2.40 12.10 16.47
CA ARG A 202 -1.77 10.80 16.24
C ARG A 202 -0.42 10.89 15.52
N GLN A 203 0.39 11.86 15.94
CA GLN A 203 1.69 12.16 15.32
C GLN A 203 2.82 12.11 16.33
N ALA A 204 4.00 11.77 15.85
CA ALA A 204 5.24 11.87 16.60
C ALA A 204 6.26 12.65 15.78
N SER A 205 6.90 13.64 16.39
CA SER A 205 7.97 14.43 15.80
C SER A 205 9.28 14.07 16.44
N PHE A 206 10.29 13.72 15.62
CA PHE A 206 11.61 13.32 16.10
C PHE A 206 12.63 14.43 15.82
N TYR A 207 13.46 14.74 16.82
CA TYR A 207 14.49 15.77 16.74
C TYR A 207 15.84 15.20 17.15
N SER A 208 16.88 15.55 16.41
CA SER A 208 18.27 15.34 16.85
C SER A 208 18.94 16.70 17.06
N LYS A 209 19.43 16.97 18.26
CA LYS A 209 20.30 18.13 18.48
C LYS A 209 21.67 17.78 17.91
N ILE A 210 22.00 18.33 16.76
CA ILE A 210 23.38 18.41 16.31
C ILE A 210 24.04 19.47 17.20
N GLY A 211 24.97 19.06 18.07
CA GLY A 211 25.70 19.98 18.92
C GLY A 211 26.29 21.11 18.08
N ARG A 212 26.05 22.38 18.45
CA ARG A 212 26.80 23.50 17.89
C ARG A 212 28.25 23.26 18.28
N ALA A 213 29.11 23.03 17.30
CA ALA A 213 30.52 23.18 17.50
C ALA A 213 30.76 24.67 17.85
N HIS A 214 31.15 24.94 19.08
CA HIS A 214 31.75 26.24 19.41
C HIS A 214 33.11 26.28 18.70
N VAL A 215 33.22 27.11 17.69
CA VAL A 215 34.51 27.57 17.13
C VAL A 215 35.03 28.64 18.04
#